data_4afdc67f5be16939459d3b203837f5b4
#
_entry.id   4afdc67f5be16939459d3b203837f5b4
#
_cell.length_a   1.000
_cell.length_b   1.000
_cell.length_c   1.000
_cell.angle_alpha   90.00
_cell.angle_beta   90.00
_cell.angle_gamma   90.00
#
_symmetry.space_group_name_H-M   'P 1'
#
loop_
_entity.id
_entity.type
_entity.pdbx_description
1 polymer ?
#
loop_
_entity_poly.entity_id
_entity_poly.type
_entity_poly.pdbx_seq_one_letter_code
_entity_poly.pdbx_strand_id
1 'polypeptide(L)'
;FAGKTDADADSTGGSISIRSGFSTIRSSGTIIIRTLDAGTTGVSGELMFSTGTTSSGASGSISIGTGTTSGGESGGMYITVGTTKSDDKGGDIHLHAGKTEGDADGGTIEVIAGDTTGDDGDGGDIKVWAGLSASKTGGTISMRSGYGTAMSSGSILIRTLNAGTVGVSGELMFSTGTASSGSSGSISIGTGTASGGDGGDIMINVGDGNTLDGGHIHLFAGKTDANVDSTGGSISIRSGFSTIR
;
A
#
# COMPACT_ATOMS: atom_id res chain seq x y z
N PHE A 1 12.96 -5.31 -36.56
CA PHE A 1 11.52 -5.53 -36.83
C PHE A 1 11.23 -7.02 -36.83
N ALA A 2 10.19 -7.46 -36.15
CA ALA A 2 9.56 -8.74 -36.40
C ALA A 2 8.58 -8.61 -37.57
N GLY A 3 8.34 -9.70 -38.29
CA GLY A 3 7.50 -9.67 -39.46
C GLY A 3 6.08 -9.19 -39.19
N LYS A 4 5.53 -8.38 -40.10
CA LYS A 4 4.13 -8.00 -40.16
C LYS A 4 3.39 -9.05 -41.00
N THR A 5 2.16 -9.35 -40.62
CA THR A 5 1.23 -10.10 -41.47
C THR A 5 0.00 -9.25 -41.78
N ASP A 6 -0.42 -9.24 -43.00
CA ASP A 6 -1.65 -8.57 -43.49
C ASP A 6 -2.69 -9.60 -43.97
N ALA A 7 -2.43 -10.91 -43.74
CA ALA A 7 -3.22 -12.02 -44.23
C ALA A 7 -4.29 -12.47 -43.19
N ASP A 8 -5.18 -13.30 -43.66
CA ASP A 8 -6.41 -13.84 -43.07
C ASP A 8 -6.39 -14.20 -41.55
N ALA A 9 -7.59 -14.42 -41.03
CA ALA A 9 -7.99 -14.52 -39.61
C ALA A 9 -7.13 -15.36 -38.64
N ASP A 10 -6.19 -16.18 -39.13
CA ASP A 10 -5.41 -17.12 -38.28
C ASP A 10 -3.90 -16.83 -38.22
N SER A 11 -3.44 -15.69 -38.72
CA SER A 11 -2.00 -15.40 -38.80
C SER A 11 -1.54 -14.41 -37.73
N THR A 12 -0.46 -14.76 -37.01
CA THR A 12 0.19 -13.92 -35.99
C THR A 12 1.45 -13.24 -36.53
N GLY A 13 1.76 -12.02 -36.06
CA GLY A 13 3.00 -11.35 -36.35
C GLY A 13 4.22 -12.09 -35.78
N GLY A 14 5.43 -11.74 -36.26
CA GLY A 14 6.67 -12.36 -35.79
C GLY A 14 7.03 -11.97 -34.37
N SER A 15 7.84 -12.81 -33.71
CA SER A 15 8.34 -12.58 -32.33
C SER A 15 9.79 -12.09 -32.33
N ILE A 16 10.17 -11.35 -31.27
CA ILE A 16 11.57 -11.01 -30.96
C ILE A 16 11.92 -11.69 -29.62
N SER A 17 13.05 -12.42 -29.58
CA SER A 17 13.57 -13.05 -28.35
C SER A 17 15.03 -12.60 -28.16
N ILE A 18 15.30 -12.00 -26.97
CA ILE A 18 16.62 -11.57 -26.52
C ILE A 18 17.00 -12.42 -25.31
N ARG A 19 18.12 -13.14 -25.39
CA ARG A 19 18.60 -14.04 -24.34
C ARG A 19 20.08 -13.85 -24.11
N SER A 20 20.53 -13.89 -22.86
CA SER A 20 21.95 -14.05 -22.54
C SER A 20 22.40 -15.50 -22.73
N GLY A 21 23.71 -15.73 -22.71
CA GLY A 21 24.28 -17.07 -22.67
C GLY A 21 23.96 -17.77 -21.35
N PHE A 22 23.79 -19.08 -21.39
CA PHE A 22 23.62 -19.92 -20.19
C PHE A 22 24.89 -20.72 -19.88
N SER A 23 25.03 -21.19 -18.66
CA SER A 23 26.06 -22.12 -18.23
C SER A 23 25.45 -23.31 -17.50
N THR A 24 25.98 -24.51 -17.75
CA THR A 24 25.57 -25.74 -17.05
C THR A 24 26.24 -25.93 -15.70
N ILE A 25 27.33 -25.20 -15.41
CA ILE A 25 28.17 -25.39 -14.21
C ILE A 25 28.35 -24.09 -13.43
N ARG A 26 28.26 -22.93 -14.06
CA ARG A 26 28.53 -21.60 -13.48
C ARG A 26 27.43 -20.61 -13.81
N SER A 27 27.68 -19.33 -13.55
CA SER A 27 26.72 -18.24 -13.78
C SER A 27 26.39 -18.07 -15.26
N SER A 28 25.14 -17.70 -15.56
CA SER A 28 24.69 -17.26 -16.88
C SER A 28 25.16 -15.84 -17.18
N GLY A 29 25.01 -15.40 -18.43
CA GLY A 29 25.31 -14.03 -18.84
C GLY A 29 24.27 -13.02 -18.36
N THR A 30 24.58 -11.73 -18.55
CA THR A 30 23.74 -10.58 -18.19
C THR A 30 23.10 -9.97 -19.45
N ILE A 31 21.90 -9.42 -19.33
CA ILE A 31 21.27 -8.50 -20.29
C ILE A 31 21.16 -7.14 -19.64
N ILE A 32 21.69 -6.08 -20.28
CA ILE A 32 21.59 -4.69 -19.83
C ILE A 32 20.87 -3.88 -20.91
N ILE A 33 19.75 -3.25 -20.56
CA ILE A 33 19.01 -2.32 -21.42
C ILE A 33 18.91 -0.99 -20.69
N ARG A 34 19.52 0.07 -21.25
CA ARG A 34 19.54 1.39 -20.64
C ARG A 34 19.69 2.48 -21.67
N THR A 35 19.20 3.68 -21.39
CA THR A 35 19.59 4.91 -22.07
C THR A 35 20.89 5.43 -21.44
N LEU A 36 21.69 6.16 -22.21
CA LEU A 36 22.93 6.76 -21.70
C LEU A 36 22.66 8.13 -21.07
N ASP A 37 23.68 8.64 -20.37
CA ASP A 37 23.64 9.94 -19.73
C ASP A 37 23.52 11.06 -20.78
N ALA A 38 22.77 12.11 -20.46
CA ALA A 38 22.79 13.34 -21.23
C ALA A 38 24.15 14.04 -21.05
N GLY A 39 24.46 14.97 -21.96
CA GLY A 39 25.63 15.86 -21.80
C GLY A 39 25.43 16.89 -20.70
N THR A 40 26.20 17.97 -20.71
CA THR A 40 26.16 19.03 -19.69
C THR A 40 24.83 19.79 -19.66
N THR A 41 24.09 19.80 -20.76
CA THR A 41 22.76 20.40 -20.89
C THR A 41 21.83 19.45 -21.63
N GLY A 42 20.57 19.35 -21.18
CA GLY A 42 19.57 18.49 -21.80
C GLY A 42 19.06 17.40 -20.86
N VAL A 43 18.23 16.50 -21.39
CA VAL A 43 17.63 15.37 -20.65
C VAL A 43 18.13 14.04 -21.23
N SER A 44 18.25 13.01 -20.39
CA SER A 44 18.56 11.66 -20.83
C SER A 44 17.39 11.05 -21.63
N GLY A 45 17.68 9.98 -22.40
CA GLY A 45 16.64 9.30 -23.16
C GLY A 45 15.61 8.58 -22.27
N GLU A 46 14.46 8.30 -22.86
CA GLU A 46 13.39 7.51 -22.28
C GLU A 46 13.58 6.02 -22.59
N LEU A 47 13.21 5.14 -21.66
CA LEU A 47 13.06 3.71 -21.86
C LEU A 47 11.61 3.30 -21.63
N MET A 48 10.93 2.80 -22.66
CA MET A 48 9.51 2.45 -22.62
C MET A 48 9.30 0.96 -22.86
N PHE A 49 8.52 0.33 -21.98
CA PHE A 49 7.99 -1.02 -22.17
C PHE A 49 6.47 -0.95 -22.20
N SER A 50 5.86 -1.27 -23.32
CA SER A 50 4.40 -1.24 -23.47
C SER A 50 3.92 -2.36 -24.39
N THR A 51 2.70 -2.82 -24.20
CA THR A 51 1.98 -3.68 -25.14
C THR A 51 1.12 -2.82 -26.06
N GLY A 52 0.77 -3.36 -27.24
CA GLY A 52 -0.11 -2.70 -28.18
C GLY A 52 -1.55 -2.66 -27.70
N THR A 53 -2.35 -1.81 -28.34
CA THR A 53 -3.81 -1.75 -28.18
C THR A 53 -4.52 -2.77 -29.07
N THR A 54 -5.70 -3.19 -28.68
CA THR A 54 -6.59 -4.02 -29.52
C THR A 54 -7.96 -3.35 -29.65
N SER A 55 -8.60 -3.52 -30.78
CA SER A 55 -9.97 -3.06 -31.00
C SER A 55 -11.01 -4.10 -30.58
N SER A 56 -10.63 -5.37 -30.46
CA SER A 56 -11.48 -6.50 -30.06
C SER A 56 -10.62 -7.58 -29.45
N GLY A 57 -10.97 -8.07 -28.30
CA GLY A 57 -10.19 -9.06 -27.54
C GLY A 57 -9.29 -8.42 -26.47
N ALA A 58 -8.45 -9.21 -25.82
CA ALA A 58 -7.54 -8.74 -24.77
C ALA A 58 -6.24 -8.16 -25.34
N SER A 59 -5.71 -7.11 -24.73
CA SER A 59 -4.36 -6.63 -24.97
C SER A 59 -3.31 -7.60 -24.39
N GLY A 60 -2.04 -7.47 -24.83
CA GLY A 60 -0.93 -8.24 -24.26
C GLY A 60 -0.62 -7.86 -22.80
N SER A 61 0.16 -8.70 -22.11
CA SER A 61 0.67 -8.46 -20.76
C SER A 61 2.16 -8.13 -20.76
N ILE A 62 2.62 -7.42 -19.72
CA ILE A 62 4.03 -7.26 -19.38
C ILE A 62 4.27 -8.09 -18.10
N SER A 63 5.24 -9.02 -18.13
CA SER A 63 5.63 -9.82 -17.00
C SER A 63 7.10 -9.55 -16.66
N ILE A 64 7.36 -9.14 -15.42
CA ILE A 64 8.71 -8.88 -14.91
C ILE A 64 8.85 -9.69 -13.61
N GLY A 65 9.80 -10.60 -13.56
CA GLY A 65 10.00 -11.46 -12.40
C GLY A 65 11.44 -11.97 -12.29
N THR A 66 11.82 -12.38 -11.09
CA THR A 66 13.06 -13.10 -10.81
C THR A 66 12.80 -14.61 -10.88
N GLY A 67 13.85 -15.38 -11.15
CA GLY A 67 13.75 -16.85 -11.18
C GLY A 67 13.67 -17.46 -9.78
N THR A 68 13.26 -18.72 -9.73
CA THR A 68 13.28 -19.53 -8.51
C THR A 68 14.68 -20.08 -8.25
N THR A 69 15.01 -20.35 -6.99
CA THR A 69 16.22 -21.05 -6.58
C THR A 69 15.85 -22.32 -5.79
N SER A 70 16.68 -23.35 -5.91
CA SER A 70 16.57 -24.57 -5.09
C SER A 70 17.52 -24.57 -3.89
N GLY A 71 18.42 -23.57 -3.80
CA GLY A 71 19.34 -23.40 -2.69
C GLY A 71 20.00 -22.02 -2.77
N GLY A 72 19.95 -21.27 -1.69
CA GLY A 72 20.37 -19.87 -1.63
C GLY A 72 19.20 -18.90 -1.79
N GLU A 73 19.47 -17.61 -1.72
CA GLU A 73 18.47 -16.55 -1.84
C GLU A 73 18.01 -16.35 -3.28
N SER A 74 16.73 -16.05 -3.48
CA SER A 74 16.22 -15.62 -4.80
C SER A 74 16.64 -14.17 -5.08
N GLY A 75 16.69 -13.79 -6.37
CA GLY A 75 17.01 -12.43 -6.77
C GLY A 75 15.94 -11.42 -6.33
N GLY A 76 16.34 -10.19 -5.98
CA GLY A 76 15.43 -9.09 -5.68
C GLY A 76 15.02 -8.30 -6.94
N MET A 77 13.84 -7.66 -6.88
CA MET A 77 13.40 -6.66 -7.87
C MET A 77 13.45 -5.27 -7.21
N TYR A 78 14.12 -4.32 -7.85
CA TYR A 78 14.28 -2.95 -7.34
C TYR A 78 13.67 -1.95 -8.32
N ILE A 79 12.69 -1.17 -7.87
CA ILE A 79 12.08 -0.06 -8.60
C ILE A 79 12.42 1.22 -7.84
N THR A 80 13.30 2.05 -8.40
CA THR A 80 13.78 3.26 -7.74
C THR A 80 13.75 4.45 -8.69
N VAL A 81 13.48 5.63 -8.14
CA VAL A 81 13.63 6.91 -8.83
C VAL A 81 14.89 7.59 -8.30
N GLY A 82 15.67 8.19 -9.18
CA GLY A 82 16.92 8.88 -8.84
C GLY A 82 16.69 10.10 -7.94
N THR A 83 17.73 10.50 -7.21
CA THR A 83 17.71 11.69 -6.34
C THR A 83 17.86 12.97 -7.15
N THR A 84 17.01 13.95 -6.90
CA THR A 84 17.17 15.33 -7.37
C THR A 84 18.09 16.09 -6.42
N LYS A 85 19.13 16.74 -6.95
CA LYS A 85 20.12 17.53 -6.17
C LYS A 85 19.92 19.03 -6.23
N SER A 86 18.88 19.49 -6.94
CA SER A 86 18.43 20.87 -7.04
C SER A 86 17.22 21.13 -6.15
N ASP A 87 16.70 22.36 -6.19
CA ASP A 87 15.46 22.74 -5.48
C ASP A 87 14.18 22.25 -6.20
N ASP A 88 14.33 21.47 -7.27
CA ASP A 88 13.22 20.89 -8.00
C ASP A 88 12.62 19.66 -7.29
N LYS A 89 11.38 19.31 -7.63
CA LYS A 89 10.69 18.13 -7.12
C LYS A 89 11.40 16.84 -7.58
N GLY A 90 11.50 15.85 -6.67
CA GLY A 90 11.90 14.49 -7.02
C GLY A 90 10.88 13.81 -7.94
N GLY A 91 11.31 12.80 -8.70
CA GLY A 91 10.41 12.03 -9.58
C GLY A 91 9.44 11.15 -8.80
N ASP A 92 8.34 10.75 -9.45
CA ASP A 92 7.25 9.98 -8.86
C ASP A 92 7.27 8.51 -9.34
N ILE A 93 6.69 7.61 -8.55
CA ILE A 93 6.29 6.26 -8.96
C ILE A 93 4.76 6.19 -8.90
N HIS A 94 4.12 5.89 -10.04
CA HIS A 94 2.68 5.72 -10.14
C HIS A 94 2.33 4.27 -10.47
N LEU A 95 1.48 3.63 -9.64
CA LEU A 95 0.90 2.32 -9.91
C LEU A 95 -0.62 2.47 -10.05
N HIS A 96 -1.15 2.16 -11.23
CA HIS A 96 -2.57 2.22 -11.53
C HIS A 96 -3.04 0.91 -12.15
N ALA A 97 -4.11 0.34 -11.61
CA ALA A 97 -4.85 -0.73 -12.28
C ALA A 97 -5.75 -0.16 -13.39
N GLY A 98 -6.14 -1.00 -14.33
CA GLY A 98 -6.97 -0.61 -15.46
C GLY A 98 -8.36 -0.16 -15.03
N LYS A 99 -8.86 0.93 -15.64
CA LYS A 99 -10.25 1.37 -15.54
C LYS A 99 -11.13 0.56 -16.51
N THR A 100 -12.32 0.21 -16.12
CA THR A 100 -13.38 -0.31 -16.99
C THR A 100 -14.39 0.79 -17.26
N GLU A 101 -14.85 0.93 -18.51
CA GLU A 101 -15.90 1.87 -18.92
C GLU A 101 -17.26 1.18 -19.16
N GLY A 102 -17.28 -0.16 -19.15
CA GLY A 102 -18.48 -0.99 -19.24
C GLY A 102 -18.94 -1.51 -17.87
N ASP A 103 -19.76 -2.56 -17.88
CA ASP A 103 -20.41 -3.13 -16.68
C ASP A 103 -19.50 -4.11 -15.88
N ALA A 104 -18.29 -4.38 -16.34
CA ALA A 104 -17.34 -5.25 -15.63
C ALA A 104 -16.55 -4.49 -14.56
N ASP A 105 -15.96 -5.23 -13.63
CA ASP A 105 -15.14 -4.68 -12.55
C ASP A 105 -13.84 -4.02 -13.07
N GLY A 106 -13.35 -3.01 -12.37
CA GLY A 106 -12.02 -2.44 -12.59
C GLY A 106 -10.91 -3.38 -12.14
N GLY A 107 -9.68 -3.15 -12.62
CA GLY A 107 -8.52 -3.94 -12.23
C GLY A 107 -8.10 -3.76 -10.76
N THR A 108 -7.38 -4.74 -10.21
CA THR A 108 -6.89 -4.76 -8.82
C THR A 108 -5.39 -4.46 -8.77
N ILE A 109 -4.94 -3.79 -7.70
CA ILE A 109 -3.55 -3.74 -7.28
C ILE A 109 -3.43 -4.58 -6.01
N GLU A 110 -2.57 -5.61 -6.02
CA GLU A 110 -2.34 -6.50 -4.90
C GLU A 110 -0.88 -6.42 -4.46
N VAL A 111 -0.64 -6.29 -3.14
CA VAL A 111 0.69 -6.23 -2.52
C VAL A 111 0.74 -7.28 -1.43
N ILE A 112 1.52 -8.33 -1.64
CA ILE A 112 1.65 -9.47 -0.73
C ILE A 112 3.13 -9.65 -0.39
N ALA A 113 3.44 -9.81 0.90
CA ALA A 113 4.76 -10.25 1.35
C ALA A 113 4.91 -11.77 1.19
N GLY A 114 6.15 -12.25 1.18
CA GLY A 114 6.42 -13.68 1.01
C GLY A 114 6.01 -14.52 2.21
N ASP A 115 5.42 -15.67 1.95
CA ASP A 115 5.10 -16.66 2.96
C ASP A 115 6.32 -17.55 3.28
N THR A 116 6.38 -18.09 4.50
CA THR A 116 7.27 -19.20 4.85
C THR A 116 6.46 -20.44 5.18
N THR A 117 6.98 -21.61 4.78
CA THR A 117 6.42 -22.93 5.12
C THR A 117 7.41 -23.76 5.97
N GLY A 118 8.58 -23.19 6.29
CA GLY A 118 9.57 -23.82 7.16
C GLY A 118 9.28 -23.58 8.64
N ASP A 119 9.80 -24.45 9.50
CA ASP A 119 9.51 -24.43 10.94
C ASP A 119 10.21 -23.29 11.70
N ASP A 120 11.29 -22.70 11.16
CA ASP A 120 12.13 -21.69 11.82
C ASP A 120 12.12 -20.30 11.16
N GLY A 121 11.27 -20.06 10.17
CA GLY A 121 11.25 -18.80 9.41
C GLY A 121 10.01 -17.96 9.70
N ASP A 122 10.20 -16.66 9.80
CA ASP A 122 9.09 -15.70 9.87
C ASP A 122 8.58 -15.32 8.47
N GLY A 123 7.30 -14.97 8.33
CA GLY A 123 6.74 -14.38 7.12
C GLY A 123 7.34 -13.00 6.82
N GLY A 124 7.34 -12.60 5.55
CA GLY A 124 7.88 -11.30 5.12
C GLY A 124 7.00 -10.11 5.57
N ASP A 125 7.60 -8.94 5.68
CA ASP A 125 6.93 -7.69 6.06
C ASP A 125 6.46 -6.87 4.86
N ILE A 126 5.34 -6.15 5.01
CA ILE A 126 4.97 -5.00 4.18
C ILE A 126 5.17 -3.73 5.01
N LYS A 127 6.08 -2.84 4.56
CA LYS A 127 6.40 -1.59 5.25
C LYS A 127 6.04 -0.39 4.39
N VAL A 128 5.27 0.56 4.93
CA VAL A 128 4.83 1.79 4.24
C VAL A 128 5.23 3.01 5.07
N TRP A 129 6.10 3.86 4.52
CA TRP A 129 6.53 5.11 5.17
C TRP A 129 6.32 6.31 4.26
N ALA A 130 5.85 7.40 4.81
CA ALA A 130 5.91 8.69 4.14
C ALA A 130 7.31 9.32 4.27
N GLY A 131 7.62 10.28 3.40
CA GLY A 131 8.91 10.95 3.38
C GLY A 131 9.15 11.83 4.61
N LEU A 132 10.39 11.89 5.07
CA LEU A 132 10.86 12.80 6.11
C LEU A 132 11.11 14.20 5.54
N SER A 133 10.86 15.24 6.29
CA SER A 133 11.32 16.59 6.04
C SER A 133 12.19 17.08 7.21
N ALA A 134 13.36 17.64 6.89
CA ALA A 134 14.29 18.15 7.90
C ALA A 134 13.84 19.50 8.51
N SER A 135 13.04 20.31 7.80
CA SER A 135 12.71 21.68 8.20
C SER A 135 11.25 22.07 8.06
N LYS A 136 10.43 21.20 7.48
CA LYS A 136 9.00 21.44 7.25
C LYS A 136 8.17 20.21 7.64
N THR A 137 6.93 20.14 7.18
CA THR A 137 6.03 19.02 7.44
C THR A 137 6.47 17.79 6.66
N GLY A 138 6.52 16.62 7.31
CA GLY A 138 6.73 15.32 6.68
C GLY A 138 5.59 14.94 5.74
N GLY A 139 5.79 13.90 4.95
CA GLY A 139 4.78 13.36 4.03
C GLY A 139 3.59 12.74 4.76
N THR A 140 2.49 12.54 4.04
CA THR A 140 1.24 11.95 4.56
C THR A 140 1.02 10.56 3.97
N ILE A 141 0.53 9.61 4.78
CA ILE A 141 -0.07 8.36 4.31
C ILE A 141 -1.59 8.53 4.31
N SER A 142 -2.25 8.36 3.15
CA SER A 142 -3.70 8.47 3.01
C SER A 142 -4.29 7.17 2.46
N MET A 143 -5.19 6.53 3.21
CA MET A 143 -5.93 5.34 2.80
C MET A 143 -7.41 5.66 2.71
N ARG A 144 -8.04 5.36 1.57
CA ARG A 144 -9.47 5.59 1.32
C ARG A 144 -10.07 4.43 0.56
N SER A 145 -11.29 4.05 0.91
CA SER A 145 -12.10 3.13 0.10
C SER A 145 -12.64 3.81 -1.15
N GLY A 146 -13.16 3.03 -2.09
CA GLY A 146 -13.83 3.53 -3.29
C GLY A 146 -15.15 4.21 -2.94
N TYR A 147 -15.50 5.25 -3.70
CA TYR A 147 -16.76 5.96 -3.62
C TYR A 147 -17.80 5.33 -4.57
N GLY A 148 -19.01 5.09 -4.09
CA GLY A 148 -20.14 4.65 -4.91
C GLY A 148 -21.08 5.82 -5.20
N THR A 149 -21.36 6.10 -6.47
CA THR A 149 -22.25 7.21 -6.87
C THR A 149 -23.74 6.88 -6.75
N ALA A 150 -24.11 5.62 -6.94
CA ALA A 150 -25.49 5.17 -6.94
C ALA A 150 -25.79 4.14 -5.85
N MET A 151 -24.74 3.52 -5.29
CA MET A 151 -24.84 2.47 -4.28
C MET A 151 -23.82 2.70 -3.15
N SER A 152 -23.51 1.66 -2.40
CA SER A 152 -22.60 1.73 -1.24
C SER A 152 -21.15 2.03 -1.66
N SER A 153 -20.43 2.73 -0.80
CA SER A 153 -18.97 2.85 -0.87
C SER A 153 -18.29 1.52 -0.45
N GLY A 154 -17.02 1.37 -0.79
CA GLY A 154 -16.19 0.26 -0.31
C GLY A 154 -15.87 0.37 1.19
N SER A 155 -15.24 -0.67 1.72
CA SER A 155 -14.80 -0.76 3.11
C SER A 155 -13.29 -0.63 3.24
N ILE A 156 -12.82 -0.19 4.42
CA ILE A 156 -11.43 -0.32 4.87
C ILE A 156 -11.43 -1.32 6.02
N LEU A 157 -10.67 -2.41 5.91
CA LEU A 157 -10.55 -3.45 6.93
C LEU A 157 -9.12 -3.51 7.45
N ILE A 158 -8.92 -3.20 8.73
CA ILE A 158 -7.61 -3.27 9.41
C ILE A 158 -7.75 -4.20 10.61
N ARG A 159 -7.04 -5.31 10.60
CA ARG A 159 -7.08 -6.31 11.67
C ARG A 159 -5.80 -7.13 11.72
N THR A 160 -5.45 -7.65 12.89
CA THR A 160 -4.50 -8.76 13.05
C THR A 160 -5.25 -10.09 12.84
N LEU A 161 -4.56 -11.11 12.35
CA LEU A 161 -5.13 -12.44 12.21
C LEU A 161 -5.00 -13.23 13.52
N ASN A 162 -5.72 -14.36 13.59
CA ASN A 162 -5.67 -15.27 14.73
C ASN A 162 -4.26 -15.84 14.87
N ALA A 163 -3.80 -16.00 16.12
CA ALA A 163 -2.64 -16.84 16.39
C ALA A 163 -2.94 -18.31 16.04
N GLY A 164 -1.88 -19.09 15.84
CA GLY A 164 -1.98 -20.54 15.69
C GLY A 164 -2.32 -21.22 17.04
N THR A 165 -2.03 -22.52 17.12
CA THR A 165 -2.34 -23.34 18.31
C THR A 165 -1.53 -22.92 19.54
N VAL A 166 -0.39 -22.28 19.36
CA VAL A 166 0.50 -21.79 20.43
C VAL A 166 0.92 -20.36 20.11
N GLY A 167 0.81 -19.44 21.06
CA GLY A 167 1.20 -18.04 20.89
C GLY A 167 0.06 -17.07 21.12
N VAL A 168 0.34 -15.79 20.91
CA VAL A 168 -0.62 -14.68 21.04
C VAL A 168 -0.87 -14.04 19.69
N SER A 169 -2.08 -13.49 19.47
CA SER A 169 -2.38 -12.71 18.26
C SER A 169 -1.59 -11.40 18.25
N GLY A 170 -1.42 -10.82 17.06
CA GLY A 170 -0.71 -9.55 16.91
C GLY A 170 -1.44 -8.39 17.58
N GLU A 171 -0.72 -7.32 17.85
CA GLU A 171 -1.22 -6.04 18.36
C GLU A 171 -1.66 -5.13 17.22
N LEU A 172 -2.70 -4.33 17.43
CA LEU A 172 -3.10 -3.21 16.58
C LEU A 172 -3.00 -1.91 17.37
N MET A 173 -2.10 -1.02 16.98
CA MET A 173 -1.83 0.24 17.70
C MET A 173 -2.19 1.46 16.87
N PHE A 174 -2.96 2.39 17.43
CA PHE A 174 -3.21 3.72 16.91
C PHE A 174 -2.66 4.76 17.89
N SER A 175 -1.63 5.49 17.52
CA SER A 175 -1.02 6.52 18.36
C SER A 175 -0.56 7.72 17.54
N THR A 176 -0.49 8.88 18.15
CA THR A 176 0.18 10.06 17.62
C THR A 176 1.58 10.17 18.21
N GLY A 177 2.48 10.83 17.49
CA GLY A 177 3.83 11.09 17.97
C GLY A 177 3.87 12.12 19.10
N THR A 178 4.99 12.18 19.81
CA THR A 178 5.27 13.21 20.81
C THR A 178 5.72 14.52 20.15
N ALA A 179 5.43 15.66 20.77
CA ALA A 179 5.94 16.96 20.39
C ALA A 179 6.85 17.51 21.50
N SER A 180 8.06 17.91 21.14
CA SER A 180 9.01 18.54 22.07
C SER A 180 8.70 20.03 22.32
N SER A 181 8.03 20.67 21.36
CA SER A 181 7.57 22.05 21.47
C SER A 181 6.28 22.21 20.67
N GLY A 182 5.21 22.61 21.31
CA GLY A 182 3.87 22.68 20.72
C GLY A 182 3.00 21.48 21.12
N SER A 183 1.82 21.37 20.50
CA SER A 183 0.85 20.30 20.80
C SER A 183 1.12 19.03 20.02
N SER A 184 0.86 17.88 20.64
CA SER A 184 0.81 16.59 19.93
C SER A 184 -0.42 16.51 19.01
N GLY A 185 -0.41 15.55 18.07
CA GLY A 185 -1.55 15.28 17.21
C GLY A 185 -2.76 14.71 17.97
N SER A 186 -3.90 14.62 17.28
CA SER A 186 -5.13 14.01 17.81
C SER A 186 -5.49 12.72 17.08
N ILE A 187 -6.22 11.83 17.74
CA ILE A 187 -6.92 10.69 17.13
C ILE A 187 -8.41 11.01 17.14
N SER A 188 -9.05 10.95 15.98
CA SER A 188 -10.50 11.14 15.84
C SER A 188 -11.15 9.89 15.26
N ILE A 189 -12.14 9.34 15.95
CA ILE A 189 -12.93 8.20 15.52
C ILE A 189 -14.39 8.63 15.50
N GLY A 190 -15.05 8.53 14.37
CA GLY A 190 -16.43 8.95 14.22
C GLY A 190 -17.11 8.30 13.03
N THR A 191 -18.43 8.22 13.08
CA THR A 191 -19.28 7.83 11.96
C THR A 191 -19.79 9.06 11.23
N GLY A 192 -20.14 8.89 9.94
CA GLY A 192 -20.74 9.95 9.14
C GLY A 192 -22.21 10.21 9.54
N THR A 193 -22.75 11.32 9.05
CA THR A 193 -24.18 11.64 9.19
C THR A 193 -25.01 10.89 8.15
N ALA A 194 -26.21 10.45 8.53
CA ALA A 194 -27.22 9.93 7.62
C ALA A 194 -28.35 10.96 7.44
N SER A 195 -28.78 11.22 6.21
CA SER A 195 -29.90 12.13 5.90
C SER A 195 -31.22 11.40 5.65
N GLY A 196 -31.19 10.09 5.44
CA GLY A 196 -32.40 9.30 5.13
C GLY A 196 -32.38 7.91 5.76
N GLY A 197 -31.74 7.76 6.92
CA GLY A 197 -31.64 6.49 7.65
C GLY A 197 -30.99 6.71 9.01
N ASP A 198 -30.69 5.64 9.71
CA ASP A 198 -30.05 5.68 11.02
C ASP A 198 -28.56 6.05 10.90
N GLY A 199 -28.03 6.72 11.91
CA GLY A 199 -26.58 6.95 12.04
C GLY A 199 -25.84 5.63 12.29
N GLY A 200 -24.55 5.57 11.88
CA GLY A 200 -23.71 4.39 12.15
C GLY A 200 -23.27 4.33 13.62
N ASP A 201 -22.92 3.12 14.09
CA ASP A 201 -22.46 2.87 15.45
C ASP A 201 -20.93 2.87 15.55
N ILE A 202 -20.42 3.20 16.74
CA ILE A 202 -19.05 2.87 17.18
C ILE A 202 -19.17 1.81 18.28
N MET A 203 -18.58 0.62 18.05
CA MET A 203 -18.59 -0.48 19.00
C MET A 203 -17.17 -0.73 19.52
N ILE A 204 -17.00 -0.74 20.84
CA ILE A 204 -15.73 -1.03 21.52
C ILE A 204 -15.95 -2.22 22.44
N ASN A 205 -15.44 -3.38 22.06
CA ASN A 205 -15.57 -4.61 22.83
C ASN A 205 -14.21 -5.18 23.19
N VAL A 206 -14.12 -5.80 24.35
CA VAL A 206 -12.99 -6.63 24.76
C VAL A 206 -13.43 -8.09 24.76
N GLY A 207 -12.59 -8.97 24.25
CA GLY A 207 -12.88 -10.41 24.17
C GLY A 207 -12.91 -11.09 25.54
N ASP A 208 -13.64 -12.19 25.62
CA ASP A 208 -13.77 -13.01 26.82
C ASP A 208 -12.50 -13.84 27.07
N GLY A 209 -12.10 -13.95 28.34
CA GLY A 209 -11.16 -14.97 28.81
C GLY A 209 -11.92 -16.22 29.26
N ASN A 210 -11.47 -17.40 28.87
CA ASN A 210 -12.12 -18.67 29.24
C ASN A 210 -11.39 -19.46 30.34
N THR A 211 -10.15 -19.10 30.65
CA THR A 211 -9.32 -19.79 31.66
C THR A 211 -8.68 -18.84 32.69
N LEU A 212 -8.56 -17.56 32.36
CA LEU A 212 -8.01 -16.49 33.18
C LEU A 212 -8.91 -15.27 33.10
N ASP A 213 -8.45 -14.13 33.64
CA ASP A 213 -9.21 -12.89 33.69
C ASP A 213 -9.54 -12.37 32.26
N GLY A 214 -10.67 -11.73 32.10
CA GLY A 214 -11.05 -10.99 30.89
C GLY A 214 -10.19 -9.75 30.72
N GLY A 215 -10.11 -9.23 29.48
CA GLY A 215 -9.39 -7.98 29.20
C GLY A 215 -10.12 -6.76 29.73
N HIS A 216 -9.46 -5.60 29.71
CA HIS A 216 -9.96 -4.34 30.27
C HIS A 216 -10.07 -3.24 29.22
N ILE A 217 -10.99 -2.29 29.40
CA ILE A 217 -11.02 -0.99 28.74
C ILE A 217 -10.52 0.05 29.74
N HIS A 218 -9.40 0.72 29.44
CA HIS A 218 -8.86 1.81 30.24
C HIS A 218 -9.01 3.15 29.51
N LEU A 219 -9.66 4.12 30.13
CA LEU A 219 -9.79 5.48 29.63
C LEU A 219 -9.12 6.45 30.62
N PHE A 220 -8.11 7.17 30.17
CA PHE A 220 -7.38 8.14 30.96
C PHE A 220 -7.35 9.49 30.24
N ALA A 221 -7.70 10.57 30.92
CA ALA A 221 -7.44 11.91 30.46
C ALA A 221 -6.00 12.33 30.77
N GLY A 222 -5.44 13.24 29.97
CA GLY A 222 -4.06 13.70 30.13
C GLY A 222 -3.85 14.50 31.41
N LYS A 223 -2.71 14.30 32.06
CA LYS A 223 -2.23 15.08 33.20
C LYS A 223 -1.51 16.35 32.70
N THR A 224 -1.56 17.43 33.48
CA THR A 224 -0.65 18.57 33.31
C THR A 224 0.24 18.72 34.55
N ASP A 225 1.51 19.06 34.33
CA ASP A 225 2.46 19.43 35.38
C ASP A 225 2.80 20.94 35.35
N ALA A 226 2.04 21.74 34.58
CA ALA A 226 2.26 23.19 34.50
C ALA A 226 1.87 23.87 35.80
N ASN A 227 2.68 24.87 36.22
CA ASN A 227 2.54 25.55 37.50
C ASN A 227 1.59 26.75 37.51
N VAL A 228 0.91 27.07 36.39
CA VAL A 228 0.04 28.24 36.22
C VAL A 228 -1.21 27.91 35.41
N ASP A 229 -2.36 28.23 35.94
CA ASP A 229 -3.70 28.32 35.32
C ASP A 229 -4.06 27.27 34.23
N SER A 230 -3.43 26.10 34.24
CA SER A 230 -3.69 25.03 33.31
C SER A 230 -4.42 23.87 34.01
N THR A 231 -5.41 23.30 33.30
CA THR A 231 -6.23 22.19 33.81
C THR A 231 -5.87 20.89 33.13
N GLY A 232 -5.91 19.79 33.85
CA GLY A 232 -5.81 18.45 33.26
C GLY A 232 -6.93 18.19 32.27
N GLY A 233 -6.74 17.19 31.39
CA GLY A 233 -7.75 16.77 30.42
C GLY A 233 -9.02 16.20 31.09
N SER A 234 -10.11 16.14 30.36
CA SER A 234 -11.38 15.58 30.81
C SER A 234 -11.85 14.41 29.94
N ILE A 235 -12.63 13.51 30.52
CA ILE A 235 -13.43 12.51 29.82
C ILE A 235 -14.88 12.98 29.85
N SER A 236 -15.55 13.14 28.71
CA SER A 236 -16.93 13.54 28.59
C SER A 236 -17.73 12.48 27.82
N ILE A 237 -18.73 11.90 28.45
CA ILE A 237 -19.64 10.91 27.87
C ILE A 237 -21.03 11.50 27.87
N ARG A 238 -21.69 11.61 26.71
CA ARG A 238 -23.04 12.20 26.60
C ARG A 238 -23.94 11.32 25.75
N SER A 239 -25.19 11.21 26.13
CA SER A 239 -26.25 10.60 25.31
C SER A 239 -26.72 11.55 24.22
N GLY A 240 -27.21 11.00 23.11
CA GLY A 240 -27.98 11.73 22.13
C GLY A 240 -29.33 12.17 22.68
N PHE A 241 -29.96 13.16 22.04
CA PHE A 241 -31.33 13.61 22.35
C PHE A 241 -32.14 13.74 21.07
N SER A 242 -33.47 13.56 21.18
CA SER A 242 -34.39 13.79 20.08
C SER A 242 -34.91 15.23 20.12
N THR A 243 -34.95 15.88 18.96
CA THR A 243 -35.51 17.23 18.79
C THR A 243 -37.01 17.22 18.45
N ILE A 244 -37.59 16.04 18.16
CA ILE A 244 -39.00 15.88 17.82
C ILE A 244 -39.73 15.38 19.07
N ARG A 245 -40.74 16.13 19.49
CA ARG A 245 -41.72 15.74 20.50
C ARG A 245 -42.91 15.06 19.87
#